data_01770a1d6d13e1cb6c18a10b63bc3380
#
_entry.id   01770a1d6d13e1cb6c18a10b63bc3380
#
_cell.length_a   1.000
_cell.length_b   1.000
_cell.length_c   1.000
_cell.angle_alpha   90.00
_cell.angle_beta   90.00
_cell.angle_gamma   90.00
#
_symmetry.space_group_name_H-M   'P 1'
#
loop_
_entity.id
_entity.type
_entity.pdbx_description
1 polymer ?
#
loop_
_entity_poly.entity_id
_entity_poly.type
_entity_poly.pdbx_seq_one_letter_code
_entity_poly.pdbx_strand_id
1 'polypeptide(L)'
;MSDEDITYLLVDGENIDATLGMSVLGRRPQSDERPRWDRVLSYIAQNNYGKVKALFFLNASDHIPMAFVQALLAMDYRPVPLASTGDEKVVDVGIQRTLETIADSDSGNVILASHDGDFEPQLRSLLEKGRTVTVIGFEEFLSNELRQLTDYGLKIIDLEREIKAFNTQLPRIGIITLDTFDPTKFL
;
A
#
# COMPACT_ATOMS: atom_id res chain seq x y z
N MET A 1 -30.82 -1.11 11.16
CA MET A 1 -29.59 -1.91 10.89
C MET A 1 -28.58 -0.92 10.33
N SER A 2 -27.58 -0.62 11.12
CA SER A 2 -26.44 0.16 10.59
C SER A 2 -25.81 -0.66 9.47
N ASP A 3 -25.73 -0.12 8.25
CA ASP A 3 -24.83 -0.65 7.25
C ASP A 3 -23.46 -0.73 7.93
N GLU A 4 -22.95 -1.96 8.07
CA GLU A 4 -21.60 -2.15 8.61
C GLU A 4 -20.67 -1.31 7.75
N ASP A 5 -19.96 -0.36 8.36
CA ASP A 5 -19.01 0.48 7.66
C ASP A 5 -17.99 -0.39 6.91
N ILE A 6 -18.13 -0.42 5.60
CA ILE A 6 -17.20 -1.20 4.75
C ILE A 6 -15.94 -0.40 4.55
N THR A 7 -14.80 -1.02 4.78
CA THR A 7 -13.48 -0.48 4.44
C THR A 7 -12.87 -1.27 3.29
N TYR A 8 -12.51 -0.56 2.23
CA TYR A 8 -11.82 -1.14 1.08
C TYR A 8 -10.32 -0.99 1.25
N LEU A 9 -9.61 -2.11 1.35
CA LEU A 9 -8.14 -2.13 1.25
C LEU A 9 -7.77 -2.33 -0.21
N LEU A 10 -7.12 -1.34 -0.80
CA LEU A 10 -6.61 -1.37 -2.18
C LEU A 10 -5.10 -1.48 -2.14
N VAL A 11 -4.54 -2.55 -2.69
CA VAL A 11 -3.10 -2.79 -2.69
C VAL A 11 -2.52 -2.57 -4.07
N ASP A 12 -1.62 -1.58 -4.18
CA ASP A 12 -0.73 -1.33 -5.30
C ASP A 12 0.58 -2.09 -5.06
N GLY A 13 0.56 -3.39 -5.37
CA GLY A 13 1.69 -4.27 -5.08
C GLY A 13 2.95 -3.92 -5.86
N GLU A 14 2.82 -3.40 -7.08
CA GLU A 14 3.95 -2.99 -7.91
C GLU A 14 4.68 -1.79 -7.32
N ASN A 15 3.95 -0.79 -6.83
CA ASN A 15 4.54 0.38 -6.19
C ASN A 15 5.24 0.02 -4.87
N ILE A 16 4.61 -0.79 -4.02
CA ILE A 16 5.24 -1.28 -2.78
C ILE A 16 6.51 -2.06 -3.08
N ASP A 17 6.46 -2.97 -4.05
CA ASP A 17 7.60 -3.81 -4.45
C ASP A 17 8.74 -2.97 -5.06
N ALA A 18 8.41 -1.99 -5.90
CA ALA A 18 9.37 -1.07 -6.50
C ALA A 18 10.07 -0.20 -5.45
N THR A 19 9.32 0.34 -4.49
CA THR A 19 9.90 1.13 -3.39
C THR A 19 10.79 0.28 -2.50
N LEU A 20 10.34 -0.92 -2.14
CA LEU A 20 11.15 -1.88 -1.39
C LEU A 20 12.46 -2.21 -2.12
N GLY A 21 12.38 -2.52 -3.41
CA GLY A 21 13.55 -2.88 -4.20
C GLY A 21 14.50 -1.72 -4.44
N MET A 22 14.00 -0.60 -4.95
CA MET A 22 14.84 0.52 -5.37
C MET A 22 15.33 1.37 -4.20
N SER A 23 14.46 1.64 -3.23
CA SER A 23 14.76 2.61 -2.18
C SER A 23 15.28 1.98 -0.89
N VAL A 24 14.93 0.73 -0.61
CA VAL A 24 15.32 0.03 0.62
C VAL A 24 16.44 -0.96 0.37
N LEU A 25 16.26 -1.89 -0.57
CA LEU A 25 17.22 -2.99 -0.81
C LEU A 25 18.32 -2.65 -1.82
N GLY A 26 18.07 -1.71 -2.73
CA GLY A 26 18.97 -1.40 -3.86
C GLY A 26 19.05 -2.53 -4.92
N ARG A 27 18.12 -3.47 -4.90
CA ARG A 27 17.99 -4.61 -5.81
C ARG A 27 16.58 -5.16 -5.81
N ARG A 28 16.26 -6.06 -6.73
CA ARG A 28 14.95 -6.72 -6.75
C ARG A 28 14.73 -7.53 -5.46
N PRO A 29 13.56 -7.38 -4.80
CA PRO A 29 13.23 -8.16 -3.61
C PRO A 29 13.09 -9.65 -3.91
N GLN A 30 13.54 -10.48 -2.98
CA GLN A 30 13.24 -11.91 -2.97
C GLN A 30 11.86 -12.15 -2.36
N SER A 31 11.31 -13.35 -2.54
CA SER A 31 9.95 -13.66 -2.08
C SER A 31 9.77 -13.52 -0.57
N ASP A 32 10.78 -13.91 0.21
CA ASP A 32 10.79 -13.84 1.68
C ASP A 32 11.07 -12.44 2.23
N GLU A 33 11.53 -11.51 1.39
CA GLU A 33 11.77 -10.11 1.73
C GLU A 33 10.54 -9.23 1.51
N ARG A 34 9.52 -9.74 0.82
CA ARG A 34 8.28 -9.01 0.54
C ARG A 34 7.37 -8.92 1.74
N PRO A 35 6.44 -7.94 1.75
CA PRO A 35 5.49 -7.81 2.85
C PRO A 35 4.65 -9.08 3.05
N ARG A 36 4.42 -9.40 4.29
CA ARG A 36 3.46 -10.41 4.73
C ARG A 36 2.05 -9.78 4.73
N TRP A 37 1.35 -9.95 3.62
CA TRP A 37 0.03 -9.35 3.42
C TRP A 37 -1.03 -9.89 4.38
N ASP A 38 -0.86 -11.11 4.90
CA ASP A 38 -1.67 -11.66 5.98
C ASP A 38 -1.56 -10.83 7.27
N ARG A 39 -0.37 -10.28 7.57
CA ARG A 39 -0.18 -9.39 8.73
C ARG A 39 -0.85 -8.03 8.53
N VAL A 40 -0.90 -7.53 7.31
CA VAL A 40 -1.64 -6.30 6.99
C VAL A 40 -3.12 -6.46 7.29
N LEU A 41 -3.75 -7.54 6.82
CA LEU A 41 -5.15 -7.81 7.14
C LEU A 41 -5.40 -8.03 8.64
N SER A 42 -4.52 -8.76 9.31
CA SER A 42 -4.61 -8.97 10.76
C SER A 42 -4.52 -7.65 11.54
N TYR A 43 -3.62 -6.76 11.13
CA TYR A 43 -3.50 -5.43 11.73
C TYR A 43 -4.80 -4.62 11.55
N ILE A 44 -5.33 -4.59 10.34
CA ILE A 44 -6.57 -3.87 10.04
C ILE A 44 -7.74 -4.43 10.87
N ALA A 45 -7.87 -5.75 10.94
CA ALA A 45 -8.93 -6.40 11.71
C ALA A 45 -8.87 -6.08 13.22
N GLN A 46 -7.65 -5.89 13.77
CA GLN A 46 -7.44 -5.56 15.18
C GLN A 46 -7.66 -4.07 15.52
N ASN A 47 -7.73 -3.20 14.52
CA ASN A 47 -7.80 -1.75 14.70
C ASN A 47 -9.16 -1.12 14.32
N ASN A 48 -10.23 -1.89 14.38
CA ASN A 48 -11.62 -1.42 14.26
C ASN A 48 -11.97 -0.71 12.94
N TYR A 49 -11.46 -1.22 11.82
CA TYR A 49 -11.79 -0.68 10.48
C TYR A 49 -13.11 -1.22 9.90
N GLY A 50 -13.94 -1.89 10.70
CA GLY A 50 -15.20 -2.48 10.25
C GLY A 50 -15.00 -3.71 9.35
N LYS A 51 -15.95 -3.94 8.44
CA LYS A 51 -15.85 -5.05 7.48
C LYS A 51 -14.89 -4.70 6.35
N VAL A 52 -13.82 -5.46 6.21
CA VAL A 52 -12.78 -5.21 5.21
C VAL A 52 -13.03 -6.00 3.93
N LYS A 53 -12.94 -5.32 2.79
CA LYS A 53 -12.83 -5.93 1.45
C LYS A 53 -11.44 -5.60 0.89
N ALA A 54 -10.60 -6.61 0.80
CA ALA A 54 -9.21 -6.45 0.36
C ALA A 54 -9.04 -6.79 -1.12
N LEU A 55 -8.60 -5.84 -1.91
CA LEU A 55 -8.36 -5.92 -3.34
C LEU A 55 -6.87 -5.79 -3.62
N PHE A 56 -6.30 -6.77 -4.32
CA PHE A 56 -4.90 -6.74 -4.72
C PHE A 56 -4.78 -6.58 -6.23
N PHE A 57 -4.33 -5.43 -6.69
CA PHE A 57 -4.23 -5.11 -8.11
C PHE A 57 -2.97 -5.66 -8.72
N LEU A 58 -3.10 -6.31 -9.86
CA LEU A 58 -2.01 -6.98 -10.58
C LEU A 58 -2.01 -6.57 -12.05
N ASN A 59 -0.84 -6.30 -12.58
CA ASN A 59 -0.67 -6.17 -14.02
C ASN A 59 -0.56 -7.58 -14.64
N ALA A 60 -1.53 -7.92 -15.46
CA ALA A 60 -1.65 -9.21 -16.13
C ALA A 60 -1.47 -9.10 -17.65
N SER A 61 -0.88 -7.99 -18.15
CA SER A 61 -0.70 -7.76 -19.58
C SER A 61 0.22 -8.79 -20.23
N ASP A 62 1.26 -9.21 -19.53
CA ASP A 62 2.24 -10.20 -20.04
C ASP A 62 2.06 -11.57 -19.40
N HIS A 63 1.89 -11.62 -18.10
CA HIS A 63 1.87 -12.86 -17.34
C HIS A 63 1.11 -12.72 -16.03
N ILE A 64 0.36 -13.75 -15.66
CA ILE A 64 -0.28 -13.85 -14.33
C ILE A 64 0.54 -14.79 -13.46
N PRO A 65 1.10 -14.32 -12.33
CA PRO A 65 1.82 -15.18 -11.39
C PRO A 65 0.83 -16.03 -10.58
N MET A 66 0.40 -17.16 -11.12
CA MET A 66 -0.68 -17.99 -10.56
C MET A 66 -0.41 -18.46 -9.13
N ALA A 67 0.84 -18.77 -8.79
CA ALA A 67 1.18 -19.16 -7.40
C ALA A 67 0.93 -18.01 -6.42
N PHE A 68 1.22 -16.79 -6.83
CA PHE A 68 0.94 -15.58 -6.02
C PHE A 68 -0.57 -15.30 -5.93
N VAL A 69 -1.31 -15.47 -7.04
CA VAL A 69 -2.78 -15.35 -7.04
C VAL A 69 -3.41 -16.34 -6.06
N GLN A 70 -2.96 -17.59 -6.06
CA GLN A 70 -3.43 -18.60 -5.12
C GLN A 70 -3.10 -18.24 -3.67
N ALA A 71 -1.91 -17.70 -3.41
CA ALA A 71 -1.54 -17.23 -2.08
C ALA A 71 -2.42 -16.06 -1.61
N LEU A 72 -2.75 -15.11 -2.50
CA LEU A 72 -3.66 -14.00 -2.20
C LEU A 72 -5.06 -14.50 -1.83
N LEU A 73 -5.61 -15.45 -2.61
CA LEU A 73 -6.91 -16.05 -2.32
C LEU A 73 -6.92 -16.77 -0.96
N ALA A 74 -5.83 -17.47 -0.63
CA ALA A 74 -5.68 -18.15 0.66
C ALA A 74 -5.58 -17.18 1.85
N MET A 75 -5.20 -15.93 1.61
CA MET A 75 -5.14 -14.87 2.61
C MET A 75 -6.39 -13.95 2.63
N ASP A 76 -7.47 -14.34 1.96
CA ASP A 76 -8.71 -13.55 1.83
C ASP A 76 -8.56 -12.23 1.06
N TYR A 77 -7.55 -12.10 0.21
CA TYR A 77 -7.48 -11.04 -0.79
C TYR A 77 -8.24 -11.43 -2.05
N ARG A 78 -8.90 -10.45 -2.65
CA ARG A 78 -9.46 -10.58 -4.00
C ARG A 78 -8.44 -10.07 -5.02
N PRO A 79 -7.81 -10.95 -5.82
CA PRO A 79 -6.95 -10.51 -6.90
C PRO A 79 -7.75 -9.77 -7.97
N VAL A 80 -7.20 -8.65 -8.46
CA VAL A 80 -7.76 -7.87 -9.55
C VAL A 80 -6.71 -7.81 -10.67
N PRO A 81 -6.65 -8.85 -11.54
CA PRO A 81 -5.73 -8.87 -12.65
C PRO A 81 -6.25 -7.97 -13.79
N LEU A 82 -5.47 -7.00 -14.17
CA LEU A 82 -5.78 -6.04 -15.22
C LEU A 82 -4.79 -6.15 -16.37
N ALA A 83 -5.27 -6.00 -17.58
CA ALA A 83 -4.45 -6.01 -18.78
C ALA A 83 -4.82 -4.86 -19.72
N SER A 84 -3.83 -4.36 -20.45
CA SER A 84 -4.00 -3.42 -21.54
C SER A 84 -3.16 -3.87 -22.73
N THR A 85 -3.58 -3.48 -23.93
CA THR A 85 -2.81 -3.67 -25.18
C THR A 85 -1.88 -2.49 -25.47
N GLY A 86 -1.97 -1.39 -24.71
CA GLY A 86 -1.15 -0.19 -24.82
C GLY A 86 -0.13 -0.05 -23.67
N ASP A 87 0.51 1.11 -23.61
CA ASP A 87 1.50 1.45 -22.57
C ASP A 87 0.87 2.00 -21.28
N GLU A 88 -0.42 1.74 -21.08
CA GLU A 88 -1.13 2.24 -19.89
C GLU A 88 -0.63 1.57 -18.63
N LYS A 89 -0.51 2.35 -17.57
CA LYS A 89 -0.28 1.87 -16.22
C LYS A 89 -1.57 1.28 -15.66
N VAL A 90 -1.86 0.04 -16.02
CA VAL A 90 -3.17 -0.60 -15.76
C VAL A 90 -3.52 -0.65 -14.28
N VAL A 91 -2.55 -0.86 -13.39
CA VAL A 91 -2.77 -0.91 -11.94
C VAL A 91 -3.17 0.47 -11.43
N ASP A 92 -2.45 1.53 -11.81
CA ASP A 92 -2.74 2.91 -11.39
C ASP A 92 -4.16 3.32 -11.84
N VAL A 93 -4.48 3.10 -13.12
CA VAL A 93 -5.81 3.40 -13.67
C VAL A 93 -6.90 2.58 -12.97
N GLY A 94 -6.66 1.30 -12.72
CA GLY A 94 -7.60 0.43 -12.02
C GLY A 94 -7.89 0.90 -10.60
N ILE A 95 -6.87 1.30 -9.86
CA ILE A 95 -7.02 1.85 -8.51
C ILE A 95 -7.74 3.20 -8.55
N GLN A 96 -7.37 4.11 -9.44
CA GLN A 96 -8.03 5.42 -9.60
C GLN A 96 -9.53 5.25 -9.85
N ARG A 97 -9.92 4.41 -10.81
CA ARG A 97 -11.34 4.13 -11.12
C ARG A 97 -12.07 3.50 -9.92
N THR A 98 -11.40 2.65 -9.17
CA THR A 98 -11.99 2.04 -7.97
C THR A 98 -12.22 3.08 -6.87
N LEU A 99 -11.25 3.97 -6.64
CA LEU A 99 -11.38 5.07 -5.69
C LEU A 99 -12.52 6.02 -6.07
N GLU A 100 -12.63 6.38 -7.35
CA GLU A 100 -13.71 7.20 -7.89
C GLU A 100 -15.07 6.54 -7.68
N THR A 101 -15.18 5.24 -7.97
CA THR A 101 -16.42 4.48 -7.75
C THR A 101 -16.82 4.44 -6.28
N ILE A 102 -15.87 4.28 -5.36
CA ILE A 102 -16.13 4.32 -3.90
C ILE A 102 -16.56 5.75 -3.50
N ALA A 103 -15.92 6.77 -4.04
CA ALA A 103 -16.29 8.17 -3.77
C ALA A 103 -17.70 8.54 -4.27
N ASP A 104 -18.15 7.90 -5.34
CA ASP A 104 -19.50 8.12 -5.91
C ASP A 104 -20.60 7.27 -5.23
N SER A 105 -20.20 6.31 -4.41
CA SER A 105 -21.15 5.52 -3.60
C SER A 105 -21.55 6.26 -2.31
N ASP A 106 -22.62 5.82 -1.67
CA ASP A 106 -23.14 6.46 -0.44
C ASP A 106 -22.26 6.19 0.79
N SER A 107 -21.44 5.14 0.78
CA SER A 107 -20.62 4.73 1.91
C SER A 107 -19.32 4.06 1.46
N GLY A 108 -18.41 3.87 2.40
CA GLY A 108 -17.14 3.18 2.19
C GLY A 108 -15.94 4.00 2.61
N ASN A 109 -15.11 3.40 3.44
CA ASN A 109 -13.82 3.94 3.84
C ASN A 109 -12.72 3.31 2.99
N VAL A 110 -11.54 3.90 2.95
CA VAL A 110 -10.45 3.43 2.09
C VAL A 110 -9.15 3.30 2.87
N ILE A 111 -8.46 2.21 2.63
CA ILE A 111 -7.05 2.03 2.96
C ILE A 111 -6.32 1.77 1.65
N LEU A 112 -5.37 2.62 1.29
CA LEU A 112 -4.54 2.48 0.10
C LEU A 112 -3.12 2.09 0.51
N ALA A 113 -2.63 0.96 0.01
CA ALA A 113 -1.22 0.57 0.15
C ALA A 113 -0.46 1.00 -1.11
N SER A 114 0.11 2.19 -1.09
CA SER A 114 0.94 2.78 -2.14
C SER A 114 1.67 4.02 -1.63
N HIS A 115 2.76 4.41 -2.32
CA HIS A 115 3.51 5.66 -2.06
C HIS A 115 3.22 6.74 -3.09
N ASP A 116 2.44 6.40 -4.13
CA ASP A 116 2.29 7.22 -5.33
C ASP A 116 1.36 8.42 -5.11
N GLY A 117 1.88 9.61 -5.38
CA GLY A 117 1.14 10.86 -5.32
C GLY A 117 0.05 11.02 -6.38
N ASP A 118 0.07 10.21 -7.43
CA ASP A 118 -0.93 10.27 -8.50
C ASP A 118 -2.35 9.93 -8.01
N PHE A 119 -2.48 9.31 -6.83
CA PHE A 119 -3.77 9.03 -6.20
C PHE A 119 -4.32 10.19 -5.35
N GLU A 120 -3.56 11.26 -5.16
CA GLU A 120 -3.96 12.39 -4.32
C GLU A 120 -5.36 12.94 -4.67
N PRO A 121 -5.73 13.18 -5.93
CA PRO A 121 -7.04 13.76 -6.25
C PRO A 121 -8.21 12.90 -5.78
N GLN A 122 -8.12 11.59 -5.95
CA GLN A 122 -9.17 10.65 -5.55
C GLN A 122 -9.27 10.52 -4.03
N LEU A 123 -8.13 10.48 -3.34
CA LEU A 123 -8.09 10.42 -1.87
C LEU A 123 -8.60 11.71 -1.25
N ARG A 124 -8.27 12.87 -1.82
CA ARG A 124 -8.81 14.18 -1.41
C ARG A 124 -10.32 14.21 -1.54
N SER A 125 -10.87 13.77 -2.67
CA SER A 125 -12.31 13.70 -2.89
C SER A 125 -13.02 12.85 -1.84
N LEU A 126 -12.46 11.71 -1.45
CA LEU A 126 -12.99 10.87 -0.38
C LEU A 126 -12.98 11.58 0.98
N LEU A 127 -11.89 12.25 1.33
CA LEU A 127 -11.78 13.03 2.58
C LEU A 127 -12.79 14.18 2.62
N GLU A 128 -12.97 14.90 1.53
CA GLU A 128 -13.95 15.99 1.41
C GLU A 128 -15.40 15.50 1.56
N LYS A 129 -15.66 14.24 1.18
CA LYS A 129 -16.94 13.56 1.39
C LYS A 129 -17.10 12.95 2.79
N GLY A 130 -16.15 13.21 3.71
CA GLY A 130 -16.19 12.76 5.10
C GLY A 130 -15.83 11.28 5.29
N ARG A 131 -15.21 10.64 4.28
CA ARG A 131 -14.75 9.24 4.40
C ARG A 131 -13.47 9.15 5.22
N THR A 132 -13.30 8.06 5.93
CA THR A 132 -12.01 7.74 6.54
C THR A 132 -11.06 7.21 5.45
N VAL A 133 -9.91 7.85 5.33
CA VAL A 133 -8.87 7.47 4.36
C VAL A 133 -7.56 7.23 5.11
N THR A 134 -6.95 6.09 4.83
CA THR A 134 -5.67 5.68 5.39
C THR A 134 -4.73 5.27 4.26
N VAL A 135 -3.47 5.62 4.37
CA VAL A 135 -2.40 5.16 3.46
C VAL A 135 -1.45 4.27 4.25
N ILE A 136 -1.11 3.12 3.67
CA ILE A 136 -0.11 2.18 4.19
C ILE A 136 1.10 2.20 3.27
N GLY A 137 2.28 2.34 3.84
CA GLY A 137 3.54 2.28 3.10
C GLY A 137 4.75 2.45 4.01
N PHE A 138 5.90 2.64 3.41
CA PHE A 138 7.08 3.14 4.12
C PHE A 138 6.92 4.65 4.27
N GLU A 139 6.72 5.12 5.49
CA GLU A 139 6.40 6.53 5.74
C GLU A 139 7.43 7.48 5.12
N GLU A 140 8.72 7.15 5.17
CA GLU A 140 9.80 7.98 4.62
C GLU A 140 9.76 8.13 3.09
N PHE A 141 9.10 7.22 2.38
CA PHE A 141 9.02 7.23 0.91
C PHE A 141 7.66 7.65 0.35
N LEU A 142 6.74 8.04 1.22
CA LEU A 142 5.47 8.61 0.77
C LEU A 142 5.70 9.91 0.00
N SER A 143 4.96 10.09 -1.09
CA SER A 143 5.00 11.34 -1.84
C SER A 143 4.56 12.54 -0.99
N ASN A 144 5.03 13.73 -1.35
CA ASN A 144 4.64 14.96 -0.64
C ASN A 144 3.14 15.24 -0.80
N GLU A 145 2.57 14.91 -1.95
CA GLU A 145 1.14 15.06 -2.24
C GLU A 145 0.30 14.26 -1.26
N LEU A 146 0.67 13.01 -0.99
CA LEU A 146 -0.03 12.18 0.00
C LEU A 146 0.18 12.69 1.44
N ARG A 147 1.39 13.13 1.78
CA ARG A 147 1.67 13.71 3.11
C ARG A 147 0.82 14.92 3.41
N GLN A 148 0.63 15.82 2.44
CA GLN A 148 -0.18 17.01 2.59
C GLN A 148 -1.65 16.71 2.90
N LEU A 149 -2.15 15.53 2.51
CA LEU A 149 -3.51 15.10 2.84
C LEU A 149 -3.73 14.83 4.33
N THR A 150 -2.68 14.73 5.14
CA THR A 150 -2.82 14.62 6.60
C THR A 150 -3.49 15.85 7.19
N ASP A 151 -3.33 17.02 6.58
CA ASP A 151 -4.03 18.25 6.96
C ASP A 151 -5.54 18.17 6.74
N TYR A 152 -5.98 17.24 5.88
CA TYR A 152 -7.39 16.96 5.58
C TYR A 152 -7.92 15.71 6.33
N GLY A 153 -7.12 15.13 7.21
CA GLY A 153 -7.51 14.00 8.04
C GLY A 153 -7.06 12.62 7.53
N LEU A 154 -6.21 12.56 6.48
CA LEU A 154 -5.60 11.30 6.06
C LEU A 154 -4.75 10.72 7.19
N LYS A 155 -4.87 9.41 7.41
CA LYS A 155 -4.01 8.66 8.33
C LYS A 155 -2.90 7.96 7.56
N ILE A 156 -1.72 7.91 8.13
CA ILE A 156 -0.58 7.15 7.61
C ILE A 156 -0.24 6.04 8.59
N ILE A 157 -0.04 4.84 8.09
CA ILE A 157 0.39 3.66 8.85
C ILE A 157 1.65 3.10 8.20
N ASP A 158 2.72 3.00 8.98
CA ASP A 158 4.00 2.47 8.50
C ASP A 158 3.96 0.94 8.40
N LEU A 159 4.28 0.45 7.19
CA LEU A 159 4.25 -0.97 6.85
C LEU A 159 5.26 -1.80 7.64
N GLU A 160 6.42 -1.21 7.95
CA GLU A 160 7.50 -1.88 8.67
C GLU A 160 7.39 -1.71 10.19
N ARG A 161 7.24 -0.47 10.65
CA ARG A 161 7.32 -0.13 12.08
C ARG A 161 6.04 -0.42 12.84
N GLU A 162 4.88 -0.14 12.25
CA GLU A 162 3.58 -0.32 12.91
C GLU A 162 2.98 -1.69 12.60
N ILE A 163 2.86 -2.07 11.33
CA ILE A 163 2.27 -3.36 10.92
C ILE A 163 3.24 -4.52 11.15
N LYS A 164 4.55 -4.25 11.08
CA LYS A 164 5.60 -5.29 11.18
C LYS A 164 5.43 -6.38 10.11
N ALA A 165 5.18 -5.93 8.89
CA ALA A 165 4.82 -6.81 7.78
C ALA A 165 6.00 -7.64 7.22
N PHE A 166 7.20 -7.49 7.73
CA PHE A 166 8.39 -8.14 7.19
C PHE A 166 8.94 -9.23 8.13
N ASN A 167 9.41 -10.33 7.53
CA ASN A 167 10.04 -11.42 8.28
C ASN A 167 11.48 -11.12 8.65
N THR A 168 12.15 -10.28 7.85
CA THR A 168 13.56 -9.92 8.03
C THR A 168 13.66 -8.44 8.38
N GLN A 169 14.72 -8.10 9.10
CA GLN A 169 15.06 -6.69 9.32
C GLN A 169 15.54 -6.09 7.99
N LEU A 170 14.86 -5.05 7.53
CA LEU A 170 15.23 -4.36 6.30
C LEU A 170 16.44 -3.46 6.55
N PRO A 171 17.37 -3.36 5.56
CA PRO A 171 18.48 -2.43 5.66
C PRO A 171 17.98 -0.99 5.64
N ARG A 172 18.52 -0.16 6.53
CA ARG A 172 18.24 1.27 6.60
C ARG A 172 19.52 2.05 6.64
N ILE A 173 19.55 3.18 5.92
CA ILE A 173 20.59 4.17 6.09
C ILE A 173 20.29 4.95 7.37
N GLY A 174 21.10 4.72 8.40
CA GLY A 174 21.01 5.47 9.65
C GLY A 174 21.90 6.70 9.65
N ILE A 175 21.46 7.75 10.32
CA ILE A 175 22.32 8.91 10.61
C ILE A 175 23.32 8.48 11.67
N ILE A 176 24.61 8.63 11.36
CA ILE A 176 25.71 8.36 12.28
C ILE A 176 26.16 9.70 12.87
N THR A 177 26.13 9.81 14.18
CA THR A 177 26.69 11.00 14.83
C THR A 177 28.21 11.01 14.68
N LEU A 178 28.79 12.18 14.53
CA LEU A 178 30.23 12.30 14.33
C LEU A 178 31.03 11.67 15.48
N ASP A 179 30.51 11.75 16.70
CA ASP A 179 31.13 11.18 17.91
C ASP A 179 31.22 9.64 17.87
N THR A 180 30.29 8.99 17.14
CA THR A 180 30.25 7.52 17.01
C THR A 180 30.72 7.03 15.65
N PHE A 181 31.13 7.95 14.76
CA PHE A 181 31.57 7.60 13.42
C PHE A 181 32.91 6.88 13.44
N ASP A 182 32.90 5.65 12.95
CA ASP A 182 34.09 4.83 12.77
C ASP A 182 34.29 4.56 11.26
N PRO A 183 35.28 5.22 10.63
CA PRO A 183 35.49 5.08 9.20
C PRO A 183 35.92 3.67 8.76
N THR A 184 36.45 2.85 9.68
CA THR A 184 36.91 1.49 9.34
C THR A 184 35.71 0.58 8.95
N LYS A 185 34.50 0.93 9.36
CA LYS A 185 33.27 0.22 8.99
C LYS A 185 32.79 0.49 7.56
N PHE A 186 33.44 1.44 6.86
CA PHE A 186 33.07 1.87 5.51
C PHE A 186 34.20 1.58 4.48
N LEU A 187 35.36 1.14 4.93
CA LEU A 187 36.51 0.79 4.11
C LEU A 187 36.63 -0.73 4.01
#